data_efe6f697dcb8d913945d59a53323082e
#
_entry.id   efe6f697dcb8d913945d59a53323082e
#
_cell.length_a   1.000
_cell.length_b   1.000
_cell.length_c   1.000
_cell.angle_alpha   90.00
_cell.angle_beta   90.00
_cell.angle_gamma   90.00
#
_symmetry.space_group_name_H-M   'P 1'
#
loop_
_entity.id
_entity.type
_entity.pdbx_description
1 polymer ?
#
loop_
_entity_poly.entity_id
_entity_poly.type
_entity_poly.pdbx_seq_one_letter_code
_entity_poly.pdbx_strand_id
1 'polypeptide(L)' 'MDEIVVRCPVALGAFLKIAGVASTGGHAKLLVQEGAVTVNGQPETRRGRKLAAGDVVGVGEWESRVCSSAT' A
#
# COMPACT_ATOMS: atom_id res chain seq x y z
N MET A 1 -11.15 -5.72 7.96
CA MET A 1 -10.09 -5.37 7.00
C MET A 1 -10.71 -5.00 5.66
N ASP A 2 -10.35 -3.86 5.12
CA ASP A 2 -10.83 -3.45 3.82
C ASP A 2 -10.12 -4.19 2.70
N GLU A 3 -10.75 -4.26 1.55
CA GLU A 3 -10.14 -4.80 0.35
C GLU A 3 -10.19 -3.72 -0.73
N ILE A 4 -9.06 -3.54 -1.40
CA ILE A 4 -8.97 -2.53 -2.45
C ILE A 4 -8.53 -3.22 -3.73
N VAL A 5 -9.36 -3.05 -4.76
CA VAL A 5 -9.11 -3.69 -6.06
C VAL A 5 -8.22 -2.77 -6.90
N VAL A 6 -7.08 -3.29 -7.33
CA VAL A 6 -6.13 -2.54 -8.14
C VAL A 6 -5.58 -3.47 -9.23
N ARG A 7 -4.95 -2.88 -10.22
CA ARG A 7 -4.27 -3.67 -11.25
C ARG A 7 -2.87 -3.99 -10.75
N CYS A 8 -2.62 -5.26 -10.49
CA CYS A 8 -1.31 -5.73 -10.02
C CYS A 8 -0.38 -6.07 -11.19
N PRO A 9 0.92 -5.91 -11.02
CA PRO A 9 1.56 -5.40 -9.81
C PRO A 9 1.39 -3.88 -9.68
N VAL A 10 1.31 -3.40 -8.44
CA VAL A 10 1.15 -1.98 -8.15
C VAL A 10 2.22 -1.57 -7.15
N ALA A 11 2.83 -0.40 -7.35
CA ALA A 11 3.81 0.11 -6.41
C ALA A 11 3.14 0.50 -5.09
N LEU A 12 3.82 0.27 -3.98
CA LEU A 12 3.29 0.58 -2.65
C LEU A 12 2.82 2.04 -2.54
N GLY A 13 3.62 2.99 -3.02
CA GLY A 13 3.24 4.40 -2.97
C GLY A 13 1.97 4.69 -3.76
N ALA A 14 1.83 4.09 -4.93
CA ALA A 14 0.63 4.25 -5.75
C ALA A 14 -0.59 3.66 -5.06
N PHE A 15 -0.42 2.50 -4.43
CA PHE A 15 -1.51 1.85 -3.70
C PHE A 15 -2.02 2.74 -2.57
N LEU A 16 -1.12 3.38 -1.82
CA LEU A 16 -1.50 4.26 -0.71
C LEU A 16 -2.33 5.45 -1.21
N LYS A 17 -2.01 5.97 -2.39
CA LYS A 17 -2.80 7.04 -3.00
C LYS A 17 -4.19 6.53 -3.42
N ILE A 18 -4.24 5.39 -4.07
CA ILE A 18 -5.51 4.80 -4.52
C ILE A 18 -6.41 4.52 -3.32
N ALA A 19 -5.82 4.05 -2.23
CA ALA A 19 -6.56 3.74 -1.01
C ALA A 19 -7.03 4.98 -0.25
N GLY A 20 -6.54 6.17 -0.63
CA GLY A 20 -6.90 7.40 0.06
C GLY A 20 -6.17 7.63 1.37
N VAL A 21 -5.20 6.77 1.70
CA VAL A 21 -4.40 6.93 2.91
C VAL A 21 -3.39 8.07 2.73
N ALA A 22 -2.89 8.22 1.52
CA ALA A 22 -2.02 9.33 1.16
C ALA A 22 -2.72 10.19 0.13
N SER A 23 -2.73 11.50 0.34
CA SER A 23 -3.42 12.42 -0.57
C SER A 23 -2.57 12.79 -1.78
N THR A 24 -1.24 12.65 -1.68
CA THR A 24 -0.33 12.95 -2.79
C THR A 24 0.79 11.92 -2.82
N GLY A 25 1.56 11.93 -3.94
CA GLY A 25 2.74 11.09 -4.03
C GLY A 25 3.80 11.42 -3.00
N GLY A 26 3.96 12.72 -2.68
CA GLY A 26 4.89 13.15 -1.64
C GLY A 26 4.48 12.68 -0.26
N HIS A 27 3.18 12.71 0.03
CA HIS A 27 2.66 12.20 1.30
C HIS A 27 2.91 10.69 1.41
N ALA A 28 2.65 9.94 0.35
CA ALA A 28 2.91 8.51 0.33
C ALA A 28 4.40 8.22 0.57
N LYS A 29 5.27 9.00 -0.05
CA LYS A 29 6.71 8.85 0.11
C LYS A 29 7.12 9.05 1.58
N LEU A 30 6.57 10.07 2.23
CA LEU A 30 6.90 10.33 3.63
C LEU A 30 6.44 9.18 4.54
N LEU A 31 5.21 8.71 4.35
CA LEU A 31 4.69 7.61 5.15
C LEU A 31 5.58 6.38 5.05
N VAL A 32 5.98 6.04 3.84
CA VAL A 32 6.82 4.86 3.61
C VAL A 32 8.21 5.04 4.20
N GLN A 33 8.82 6.20 4.00
CA GLN A 33 10.18 6.46 4.48
C GLN A 33 10.26 6.53 5.99
N GLU A 34 9.19 6.95 6.64
CA GLU A 34 9.14 7.03 8.10
C GLU A 34 8.93 5.67 8.76
N GLY A 35 8.74 4.63 7.99
CA GLY A 35 8.48 3.30 8.53
C GLY A 35 7.06 3.13 9.06
N ALA A 36 6.15 4.02 8.67
CA ALA A 36 4.76 3.97 9.13
C ALA A 36 3.93 2.91 8.37
N VAL A 37 4.48 2.34 7.31
CA VAL A 37 3.76 1.42 6.44
C VAL A 37 4.32 0.01 6.59
N THR A 38 3.43 -0.95 6.73
CA THR A 38 3.81 -2.37 6.76
C THR A 38 3.22 -3.09 5.55
N VAL A 39 3.91 -4.13 5.12
CA VAL A 39 3.40 -5.05 4.11
C VAL A 39 3.51 -6.45 4.70
N ASN A 40 2.37 -7.11 4.84
CA ASN A 40 2.29 -8.43 5.44
C ASN A 40 2.92 -8.45 6.85
N GLY A 41 2.69 -7.37 7.60
CA GLY A 41 3.15 -7.25 8.98
C GLY A 41 4.59 -6.79 9.13
N GLN A 42 5.32 -6.57 8.04
CA GLN A 42 6.72 -6.15 8.08
C GLN A 42 6.85 -4.69 7.64
N PRO A 43 7.62 -3.87 8.35
CA PRO A 43 7.85 -2.50 7.92
C PRO A 43 8.49 -2.48 6.53
N GLU A 44 7.99 -1.60 5.67
CA GLU A 44 8.51 -1.45 4.33
C GLU A 44 8.85 0.02 4.10
N THR A 45 10.09 0.29 3.70
CA THR A 45 10.55 1.66 3.48
C THR A 45 10.79 2.00 2.02
N ARG A 46 10.49 1.05 1.12
CA ARG A 46 10.66 1.28 -0.32
C ARG A 46 9.30 1.59 -0.95
N ARG A 47 9.14 2.82 -1.40
CA ARG A 47 7.91 3.27 -2.03
C ARG A 47 7.62 2.49 -3.32
N GLY A 48 8.66 2.07 -4.01
CA GLY A 48 8.53 1.35 -5.27
C GLY A 48 8.30 -0.15 -5.14
N ARG A 49 8.20 -0.67 -3.92
CA ARG A 49 7.93 -2.09 -3.74
C ARG A 49 6.65 -2.47 -4.48
N LYS A 50 6.72 -3.53 -5.27
CA LYS A 50 5.56 -4.02 -6.02
C LYS A 50 4.71 -4.91 -5.14
N LEU A 51 3.41 -4.64 -5.14
CA LEU A 51 2.43 -5.43 -4.40
C LEU A 51 1.73 -6.39 -5.34
N ALA A 52 1.34 -7.53 -4.80
CA ALA A 52 0.59 -8.54 -5.52
C ALA A 52 -0.73 -8.80 -4.80
N ALA A 53 -1.65 -9.45 -5.49
CA ALA A 53 -2.92 -9.83 -4.87
C ALA A 53 -2.66 -10.66 -3.62
N GLY A 54 -3.37 -10.35 -2.56
CA GLY A 54 -3.22 -11.04 -1.27
C GLY A 54 -2.30 -10.34 -0.29
N ASP A 55 -1.48 -9.39 -0.74
CA ASP A 55 -0.64 -8.62 0.18
C ASP A 55 -1.52 -7.77 1.08
N VAL A 56 -1.12 -7.63 2.34
CA VAL A 56 -1.84 -6.81 3.32
C VAL A 56 -0.99 -5.60 3.66
N VAL A 57 -1.54 -4.42 3.41
CA VAL A 57 -0.85 -3.15 3.68
C VAL A 57 -1.46 -2.52 4.93
N GLY A 58 -0.60 -2.13 5.87
CA GLY A 58 -1.04 -1.48 7.11
C GLY A 58 -0.40 -0.13 7.29
N VAL A 59 -1.16 0.82 7.83
CA VAL A 59 -0.67 2.13 8.23
C VAL A 59 -1.37 2.48 9.54
N GLY A 60 -0.63 2.41 10.65
CA GLY A 60 -1.25 2.57 11.96
C GLY A 60 -2.29 1.49 12.19
N GLU A 61 -3.51 1.90 12.52
CA GLU A 61 -4.62 0.96 12.74
C GLU A 61 -5.35 0.59 11.44
N TRP A 62 -5.04 1.27 10.36
CA TRP A 62 -5.66 0.99 9.06
C TRP A 62 -4.97 -0.20 8.39
N GLU A 63 -5.76 -1.10 7.85
CA GLU A 63 -5.25 -2.24 7.07
C GLU A 63 -6.15 -2.48 5.88
N SER A 64 -5.54 -2.89 4.78
CA SER A 64 -6.29 -3.29 3.60
C SER A 64 -5.56 -4.40 2.86
N ARG A 65 -6.34 -5.31 2.28
CA ARG A 65 -5.81 -6.36 1.42
C ARG A 65 -5.82 -5.88 -0.02
N VAL A 66 -4.73 -6.17 -0.72
CA VAL A 66 -4.63 -5.88 -2.14
C VAL A 66 -5.36 -6.97 -2.92
N CYS A 67 -6.30 -6.57 -3.76
CA CYS A 67 -7.02 -7.48 -4.64
C CYS A 67 -6.72 -7.11 -6.08
N SER A 68 -6.44 -8.10 -6.92
CA SER A 68 -6.14 -7.83 -8.32
C SER A 68 -7.42 -7.70 -9.13
N SER A 69 -7.51 -6.66 -9.96
CA SER A 69 -8.61 -6.51 -10.89
C SER A 69 -8.38 -7.29 -12.18
N ALA A 70 -7.22 -7.87 -12.35
CA ALA A 70 -6.90 -8.66 -13.54
C ALA A 70 -7.75 -9.92 -13.60
N THR A 71 -8.24 -10.22 -14.74
CA THR A 71 -9.03 -11.43 -14.98
C THR A 71 -8.32 -12.29 -16.01
#